data_61c406656d701ef978efa434e3b293db
#
_entry.id   61c406656d701ef978efa434e3b293db
#
_cell.length_a   1.000
_cell.length_b   1.000
_cell.length_c   1.000
_cell.angle_alpha   90.00
_cell.angle_beta   90.00
_cell.angle_gamma   90.00
#
_symmetry.space_group_name_H-M   'P 1'
#
loop_
_entity.id
_entity.type
_entity.pdbx_description
1 polymer ?
#
loop_
_entity_poly.entity_id
_entity_poly.type
_entity_poly.pdbx_seq_one_letter_code
_entity_poly.pdbx_strand_id
1 'polypeptide(L)'
;MSVKVAIVMGSRSDWPTMKEAADILDTLGVSYHAEVVSAHRTPDKMFSFAETAAERGYEVIIAGAGGAAHLPGMISSKTLVPVLGVPVQSKALSGMDSLYSIVQMPRGVTVGTLAIGGAGAFNAGLMAIQMLALHDPALRERLQQWRKAQSQTVLDNPDPRS
;
A
#
# COMPACT_ATOMS: atom_id res chain seq x y z
N MET A 1 5.70 -18.55 8.58
CA MET A 1 5.98 -17.90 7.29
C MET A 1 6.55 -16.51 7.55
N SER A 2 7.53 -16.08 6.80
CA SER A 2 8.07 -14.74 6.93
C SER A 2 7.06 -13.70 6.44
N VAL A 3 6.90 -12.60 7.17
CA VAL A 3 6.06 -11.48 6.76
C VAL A 3 6.80 -10.67 5.71
N LYS A 4 6.27 -10.61 4.49
CA LYS A 4 6.93 -9.96 3.33
C LYS A 4 6.36 -8.58 2.99
N VAL A 5 5.20 -8.23 3.52
CA VAL A 5 4.53 -6.95 3.28
C VAL A 5 4.45 -6.15 4.57
N ALA A 6 4.83 -4.88 4.51
CA ALA A 6 4.58 -3.94 5.58
C ALA A 6 3.55 -2.88 5.13
N ILE A 7 2.57 -2.59 5.98
CA ILE A 7 1.62 -1.49 5.83
C ILE A 7 1.97 -0.45 6.88
N VAL A 8 2.40 0.72 6.46
CA VAL A 8 2.74 1.81 7.37
C VAL A 8 1.94 3.07 7.05
N MET A 9 1.67 3.87 8.06
CA MET A 9 0.87 5.09 7.93
C MET A 9 1.31 6.16 8.90
N GLY A 10 1.05 7.41 8.57
CA GLY A 10 1.48 8.56 9.38
C GLY A 10 0.70 8.75 10.68
N SER A 11 -0.52 8.22 10.76
CA SER A 11 -1.41 8.36 11.90
C SER A 11 -2.36 7.18 12.02
N ARG A 12 -2.85 6.92 13.23
CA ARG A 12 -3.93 5.96 13.47
C ARG A 12 -5.22 6.30 12.72
N SER A 13 -5.45 7.60 12.45
CA SER A 13 -6.60 8.07 11.67
C SER A 13 -6.56 7.64 10.21
N ASP A 14 -5.43 7.18 9.70
CA ASP A 14 -5.28 6.66 8.34
C ASP A 14 -5.69 5.19 8.23
N TRP A 15 -5.81 4.48 9.36
CA TRP A 15 -6.10 3.05 9.38
C TRP A 15 -7.40 2.66 8.65
N PRO A 16 -8.54 3.38 8.78
CA PRO A 16 -9.75 3.03 8.02
C PRO A 16 -9.51 2.96 6.50
N THR A 17 -8.65 3.81 5.96
CA THR A 17 -8.22 3.76 4.56
C THR A 17 -7.24 2.61 4.32
N MET A 18 -6.20 2.51 5.13
CA MET A 18 -5.14 1.52 4.94
C MET A 18 -5.57 0.09 5.21
N LYS A 19 -6.64 -0.08 5.98
CA LYS A 19 -7.26 -1.39 6.23
C LYS A 19 -7.72 -2.07 4.93
N GLU A 20 -8.09 -1.33 3.91
CA GLU A 20 -8.45 -1.89 2.61
C GLU A 20 -7.29 -2.69 1.97
N ALA A 21 -6.04 -2.26 2.19
CA ALA A 21 -4.88 -3.03 1.77
C ALA A 21 -4.73 -4.32 2.59
N ALA A 22 -4.98 -4.25 3.90
CA ALA A 22 -4.95 -5.41 4.77
C ALA A 22 -6.03 -6.44 4.37
N ASP A 23 -7.23 -5.99 4.07
CA ASP A 23 -8.36 -6.86 3.73
C ASP A 23 -8.11 -7.70 2.47
N ILE A 24 -7.50 -7.13 1.43
CA ILE A 24 -7.14 -7.92 0.23
C ILE A 24 -5.97 -8.87 0.49
N LEU A 25 -5.00 -8.48 1.31
CA LEU A 25 -3.91 -9.36 1.74
C LEU A 25 -4.45 -10.55 2.52
N ASP A 26 -5.35 -10.32 3.48
CA ASP A 26 -6.03 -11.37 4.24
C ASP A 26 -6.86 -12.30 3.32
N THR A 27 -7.60 -11.72 2.38
CA THR A 27 -8.42 -12.47 1.41
C THR A 27 -7.59 -13.46 0.59
N LEU A 28 -6.37 -13.08 0.22
CA LEU A 28 -5.47 -13.91 -0.57
C LEU A 28 -4.42 -14.65 0.27
N GLY A 29 -4.54 -14.60 1.60
CA GLY A 29 -3.70 -15.36 2.54
C GLY A 29 -2.25 -14.89 2.56
N VAL A 30 -2.01 -13.59 2.45
CA VAL A 30 -0.69 -12.97 2.54
C VAL A 30 -0.53 -12.28 3.89
N SER A 31 0.41 -12.74 4.69
CA SER A 31 0.73 -12.12 5.98
C SER A 31 1.38 -10.75 5.80
N TYR A 32 1.02 -9.81 6.66
CA TYR A 32 1.56 -8.45 6.67
C TYR A 32 1.87 -7.97 8.09
N HIS A 33 2.73 -6.96 8.19
CA HIS A 33 2.94 -6.15 9.38
C HIS A 33 2.25 -4.81 9.21
N ALA A 34 1.55 -4.30 10.22
CA ALA A 34 0.92 -2.98 10.18
C ALA A 34 1.40 -2.12 11.35
N GLU A 35 1.85 -0.89 11.05
CA GLU A 35 2.44 -0.01 12.06
C GLU A 35 2.23 1.48 11.73
N VAL A 36 2.01 2.30 12.76
CA VAL A 36 2.06 3.75 12.63
C VAL A 36 3.51 4.23 12.69
N VAL A 37 3.94 4.87 11.61
CA VAL A 37 5.28 5.45 11.46
C VAL A 37 5.13 6.90 10.98
N SER A 38 5.22 7.85 11.91
CA SER A 38 5.01 9.25 11.58
C SER A 38 6.31 9.91 11.11
N ALA A 39 6.33 10.38 9.86
CA ALA A 39 7.49 11.07 9.29
C ALA A 39 7.86 12.33 10.06
N HIS A 40 6.88 13.11 10.49
CA HIS A 40 7.11 14.42 11.13
C HIS A 40 7.23 14.33 12.64
N ARG A 41 6.56 13.40 13.30
CA ARG A 41 6.51 13.28 14.76
C ARG A 41 7.49 12.25 15.32
N THR A 42 7.88 11.26 14.51
CA THR A 42 8.84 10.21 14.86
C THR A 42 9.83 9.95 13.72
N PRO A 43 10.61 10.97 13.29
CA PRO A 43 11.50 10.84 12.12
C PRO A 43 12.57 9.75 12.32
N ASP A 44 13.15 9.62 13.50
CA ASP A 44 14.16 8.60 13.79
C ASP A 44 13.59 7.18 13.67
N LYS A 45 12.35 6.97 14.16
CA LYS A 45 11.65 5.69 13.98
C LYS A 45 11.40 5.40 12.50
N MET A 46 11.00 6.40 11.72
CA MET A 46 10.80 6.26 10.28
C MET A 46 12.08 5.86 9.57
N PHE A 47 13.19 6.50 9.85
CA PHE A 47 14.48 6.15 9.24
C PHE A 47 14.92 4.74 9.64
N SER A 48 14.84 4.40 10.92
CA SER A 48 15.16 3.05 11.40
C SER A 48 14.28 1.98 10.74
N PHE A 49 12.97 2.24 10.61
CA PHE A 49 12.07 1.34 9.90
C PHE A 49 12.51 1.12 8.45
N ALA A 50 12.79 2.20 7.71
CA ALA A 50 13.19 2.12 6.30
C ALA A 50 14.53 1.41 6.11
N GLU A 51 15.52 1.75 6.92
CA GLU A 51 16.89 1.19 6.85
C GLU A 51 16.93 -0.31 7.18
N THR A 52 16.07 -0.77 8.10
CA THR A 52 16.01 -2.19 8.51
C THR A 52 14.98 -3.02 7.74
N ALA A 53 14.21 -2.43 6.84
CA ALA A 53 13.09 -3.09 6.17
C ALA A 53 13.49 -4.37 5.42
N ALA A 54 14.59 -4.34 4.67
CA ALA A 54 15.10 -5.51 3.95
C ALA A 54 15.58 -6.61 4.90
N GLU A 55 16.28 -6.25 5.98
CA GLU A 55 16.77 -7.21 7.01
C GLU A 55 15.60 -7.87 7.74
N ARG A 56 14.48 -7.15 7.92
CA ARG A 56 13.23 -7.67 8.49
C ARG A 56 12.47 -8.59 7.53
N GLY A 57 12.94 -8.75 6.29
CA GLY A 57 12.38 -9.63 5.28
C GLY A 57 11.23 -9.02 4.47
N TYR A 58 10.99 -7.71 4.57
CA TYR A 58 9.98 -7.07 3.74
C TYR A 58 10.43 -7.01 2.28
N GLU A 59 9.54 -7.39 1.38
CA GLU A 59 9.72 -7.33 -0.06
C GLU A 59 8.92 -6.18 -0.69
N VAL A 60 7.88 -5.68 0.00
CA VAL A 60 7.06 -4.53 -0.41
C VAL A 60 6.62 -3.75 0.82
N ILE A 61 6.68 -2.42 0.74
CA ILE A 61 6.14 -1.50 1.73
C ILE A 61 4.98 -0.74 1.12
N ILE A 62 3.81 -0.77 1.78
CA ILE A 62 2.65 0.05 1.45
C ILE A 62 2.61 1.18 2.46
N ALA A 63 2.78 2.41 2.00
CA ALA A 63 2.86 3.59 2.86
C ALA A 63 1.74 4.57 2.56
N GLY A 64 0.88 4.82 3.54
CA GLY A 64 -0.23 5.77 3.46
C GLY A 64 0.04 7.05 4.24
N ALA A 65 -0.30 8.19 3.67
CA ALA A 65 -0.18 9.47 4.34
C ALA A 65 -1.16 10.50 3.76
N GLY A 66 -1.57 11.45 4.58
CA GLY A 66 -2.48 12.53 4.20
C GLY A 66 -1.88 13.93 4.42
N GLY A 67 -2.40 14.91 3.70
CA GLY A 67 -1.93 16.28 3.75
C GLY A 67 -0.53 16.45 3.14
N ALA A 68 0.41 16.96 3.89
CA ALA A 68 1.85 16.93 3.56
C ALA A 68 2.37 15.50 3.70
N ALA A 69 2.04 14.66 2.75
CA ALA A 69 2.18 13.21 2.79
C ALA A 69 3.62 12.78 2.45
N HIS A 70 4.57 13.13 3.30
CA HIS A 70 6.01 12.90 3.06
C HIS A 70 6.46 11.47 3.33
N LEU A 71 5.69 10.67 4.09
CA LEU A 71 6.10 9.35 4.55
C LEU A 71 6.54 8.40 3.43
N PRO A 72 5.80 8.20 2.34
CA PRO A 72 6.21 7.26 1.30
C PRO A 72 7.55 7.63 0.65
N GLY A 73 7.73 8.88 0.27
CA GLY A 73 8.98 9.36 -0.33
C GLY A 73 10.16 9.30 0.63
N MET A 74 9.95 9.64 1.89
CA MET A 74 11.00 9.59 2.91
C MET A 74 11.45 8.16 3.19
N ILE A 75 10.53 7.20 3.29
CA ILE A 75 10.86 5.78 3.41
C ILE A 75 11.64 5.32 2.17
N SER A 76 11.13 5.61 0.98
CA SER A 76 11.77 5.20 -0.28
C SER A 76 13.20 5.73 -0.42
N SER A 77 13.50 6.90 0.14
CA SER A 77 14.85 7.47 0.12
C SER A 77 15.87 6.69 0.98
N LYS A 78 15.40 5.81 1.86
CA LYS A 78 16.21 5.11 2.87
C LYS A 78 16.18 3.59 2.74
N THR A 79 15.48 3.03 1.75
CA THR A 79 15.39 1.58 1.52
C THR A 79 15.46 1.24 0.05
N LEU A 80 15.91 0.03 -0.26
CA LEU A 80 15.82 -0.56 -1.59
C LEU A 80 14.53 -1.38 -1.78
N VAL A 81 13.75 -1.58 -0.72
CA VAL A 81 12.46 -2.27 -0.79
C VAL A 81 11.47 -1.38 -1.56
N PRO A 82 10.76 -1.90 -2.56
CA PRO A 82 9.75 -1.13 -3.29
C PRO A 82 8.69 -0.53 -2.37
N VAL A 83 8.37 0.75 -2.59
CA VAL A 83 7.36 1.50 -1.83
C VAL A 83 6.16 1.81 -2.71
N LEU A 84 4.98 1.40 -2.27
CA LEU A 84 3.69 1.75 -2.87
C LEU A 84 3.04 2.83 -2.00
N GLY A 85 2.78 3.99 -2.58
CA GLY A 85 2.22 5.14 -1.88
C GLY A 85 0.71 5.22 -2.04
N VAL A 86 0.02 5.43 -0.93
CA VAL A 86 -1.43 5.64 -0.88
C VAL A 86 -1.73 7.04 -0.38
N PRO A 87 -2.24 7.93 -1.25
CA PRO A 87 -2.71 9.24 -0.82
C PRO A 87 -3.99 9.07 0.02
N VAL A 88 -3.93 9.44 1.30
CA VAL A 88 -5.10 9.42 2.17
C VAL A 88 -5.88 10.72 1.98
N GLN A 89 -7.20 10.61 1.86
CA GLN A 89 -8.05 11.76 1.65
C GLN A 89 -7.94 12.75 2.83
N SER A 90 -7.71 14.01 2.50
CA SER A 90 -7.65 15.13 3.46
C SER A 90 -8.94 15.95 3.44
N LYS A 91 -9.21 16.66 4.53
CA LYS A 91 -10.43 17.49 4.63
C LYS A 91 -10.32 18.77 3.78
N ALA A 92 -9.16 19.43 3.80
CA ALA A 92 -8.98 20.73 3.16
C ALA A 92 -8.96 20.64 1.63
N LEU A 93 -8.24 19.68 1.05
CA LEU A 93 -8.01 19.58 -0.39
C LEU A 93 -8.44 18.23 -0.97
N SER A 94 -9.28 17.48 -0.26
CA SER A 94 -9.88 16.22 -0.74
C SER A 94 -8.85 15.16 -1.19
N GLY A 95 -7.66 15.19 -0.65
CA GLY A 95 -6.57 14.27 -0.98
C GLY A 95 -5.66 14.71 -2.12
N MET A 96 -5.92 15.83 -2.78
CA MET A 96 -5.05 16.36 -3.85
C MET A 96 -3.67 16.76 -3.31
N ASP A 97 -3.61 17.33 -2.12
CA ASP A 97 -2.37 17.64 -1.39
C ASP A 97 -1.60 16.35 -1.07
N SER A 98 -2.28 15.30 -0.62
CA SER A 98 -1.69 13.99 -0.38
C SER A 98 -1.11 13.40 -1.68
N LEU A 99 -1.90 13.42 -2.75
CA LEU A 99 -1.48 12.90 -4.06
C LEU A 99 -0.24 13.64 -4.59
N TYR A 100 -0.24 14.96 -4.61
CA TYR A 100 0.91 15.73 -5.09
C TYR A 100 2.16 15.54 -4.24
N SER A 101 2.00 15.38 -2.92
CA SER A 101 3.13 15.09 -2.02
C SER A 101 3.80 13.74 -2.30
N ILE A 102 3.05 12.77 -2.84
CA ILE A 102 3.52 11.40 -3.05
C ILE A 102 3.96 11.15 -4.49
N VAL A 103 3.21 11.66 -5.50
CA VAL A 103 3.40 11.27 -6.89
C VAL A 103 4.59 11.98 -7.57
N GLN A 104 4.92 13.21 -7.19
CA GLN A 104 5.96 14.01 -7.84
C GLN A 104 7.34 13.79 -7.23
N MET A 105 7.78 12.53 -7.16
CA MET A 105 9.10 12.19 -6.65
C MET A 105 10.22 12.67 -7.59
N PRO A 106 11.36 13.13 -7.03
CA PRO A 106 12.52 13.50 -7.84
C PRO A 106 13.13 12.25 -8.50
N ARG A 107 13.87 12.49 -9.58
CA ARG A 107 14.61 11.42 -10.25
C ARG A 107 15.56 10.72 -9.28
N GLY A 108 15.45 9.39 -9.21
CA GLY A 108 16.29 8.53 -8.36
C GLY A 108 15.62 8.07 -7.06
N VAL A 109 14.45 8.62 -6.70
CA VAL A 109 13.62 8.14 -5.59
C VAL A 109 12.25 7.76 -6.12
N THR A 110 11.86 6.50 -5.96
CA THR A 110 10.66 5.95 -6.59
C THR A 110 9.57 5.63 -5.58
N VAL A 111 8.34 6.05 -5.88
CA VAL A 111 7.13 5.62 -5.16
C VAL A 111 6.08 5.25 -6.20
N GLY A 112 5.64 3.99 -6.20
CA GLY A 112 4.51 3.55 -7.00
C GLY A 112 3.20 4.06 -6.42
N THR A 113 2.69 5.18 -6.92
CA THR A 113 1.55 5.90 -6.33
C THR A 113 0.22 5.34 -6.85
N LEU A 114 -0.67 4.96 -5.93
CA LEU A 114 -2.02 4.45 -6.23
C LEU A 114 -3.06 5.59 -6.10
N ALA A 115 -4.32 5.24 -6.30
CA ALA A 115 -5.43 6.19 -6.21
C ALA A 115 -5.62 6.77 -4.80
N ILE A 116 -6.29 7.90 -4.70
CA ILE A 116 -6.65 8.53 -3.42
C ILE A 116 -7.66 7.65 -2.67
N GLY A 117 -7.42 7.41 -1.39
CA GLY A 117 -8.37 6.79 -0.49
C GLY A 117 -8.40 5.25 -0.55
N GLY A 118 -9.53 4.66 -0.18
CA GLY A 118 -9.68 3.22 0.00
C GLY A 118 -9.39 2.39 -1.24
N ALA A 119 -9.83 2.85 -2.42
CA ALA A 119 -9.52 2.16 -3.69
C ALA A 119 -8.03 2.09 -3.95
N GLY A 120 -7.29 3.16 -3.64
CA GLY A 120 -5.83 3.19 -3.75
C GLY A 120 -5.16 2.23 -2.77
N ALA A 121 -5.63 2.20 -1.52
CA ALA A 121 -5.13 1.27 -0.51
C ALA A 121 -5.38 -0.19 -0.90
N PHE A 122 -6.59 -0.53 -1.35
CA PHE A 122 -6.92 -1.86 -1.86
C PHE A 122 -5.99 -2.25 -3.01
N ASN A 123 -5.83 -1.36 -3.99
CA ASN A 123 -4.97 -1.62 -5.15
C ASN A 123 -3.49 -1.70 -4.78
N ALA A 124 -3.03 -1.00 -3.74
CA ALA A 124 -1.68 -1.16 -3.21
C ALA A 124 -1.47 -2.57 -2.63
N GLY A 125 -2.42 -3.07 -1.86
CA GLY A 125 -2.42 -4.46 -1.37
C GLY A 125 -2.41 -5.47 -2.52
N LEU A 126 -3.28 -5.27 -3.51
CA LEU A 126 -3.36 -6.13 -4.70
C LEU A 126 -2.06 -6.10 -5.51
N MET A 127 -1.45 -4.93 -5.69
CA MET A 127 -0.18 -4.80 -6.40
C MET A 127 0.97 -5.46 -5.66
N ALA A 128 1.02 -5.35 -4.33
CA ALA A 128 1.98 -6.10 -3.50
C ALA A 128 1.83 -7.61 -3.71
N ILE A 129 0.61 -8.13 -3.72
CA ILE A 129 0.31 -9.54 -4.03
C ILE A 129 0.80 -9.91 -5.43
N GLN A 130 0.56 -9.06 -6.44
CA GLN A 130 1.04 -9.30 -7.81
C GLN A 130 2.57 -9.39 -7.87
N MET A 131 3.28 -8.51 -7.14
CA MET A 131 4.74 -8.54 -7.08
C MET A 131 5.26 -9.84 -6.45
N LEU A 132 4.68 -10.26 -5.33
CA LEU A 132 5.04 -11.52 -4.66
C LEU A 132 4.71 -12.75 -5.52
N ALA A 133 3.59 -12.72 -6.24
CA ALA A 133 3.14 -13.80 -7.11
C ALA A 133 4.05 -14.06 -8.33
N LEU A 134 4.98 -13.16 -8.62
CA LEU A 134 6.02 -13.39 -9.66
C LEU A 134 6.90 -14.60 -9.29
N HIS A 135 7.10 -14.83 -8.00
CA HIS A 135 7.99 -15.88 -7.48
C HIS A 135 7.27 -16.90 -6.57
N ASP A 136 5.93 -16.82 -6.47
CA ASP A 136 5.08 -17.75 -5.71
C ASP A 136 3.95 -18.29 -6.58
N PRO A 137 4.11 -19.49 -7.19
CA PRO A 137 3.09 -20.09 -8.05
C PRO A 137 1.74 -20.33 -7.35
N ALA A 138 1.76 -20.72 -6.07
CA ALA A 138 0.53 -20.96 -5.31
C ALA A 138 -0.25 -19.65 -5.05
N LEU A 139 0.46 -18.57 -4.74
CA LEU A 139 -0.15 -17.25 -4.61
C LEU A 139 -0.69 -16.75 -5.96
N ARG A 140 0.05 -17.00 -7.04
CA ARG A 140 -0.39 -16.67 -8.42
C ARG A 140 -1.70 -17.35 -8.76
N GLU A 141 -1.86 -18.61 -8.41
CA GLU A 141 -3.11 -19.34 -8.66
C GLU A 141 -4.28 -18.75 -7.87
N ARG A 142 -4.10 -18.46 -6.58
CA ARG A 142 -5.13 -17.80 -5.77
C ARG A 142 -5.53 -16.44 -6.34
N LEU A 143 -4.56 -15.66 -6.80
CA LEU A 143 -4.80 -14.36 -7.45
C LEU A 143 -5.59 -14.51 -8.76
N GLN A 144 -5.29 -15.52 -9.58
CA GLN A 144 -6.03 -15.80 -10.82
C GLN A 144 -7.48 -16.20 -10.53
N GLN A 145 -7.70 -17.04 -9.53
CA GLN A 145 -9.04 -17.46 -9.13
C GLN A 145 -9.86 -16.27 -8.60
N TRP A 146 -9.25 -15.45 -7.76
CA TRP A 146 -9.89 -14.23 -7.26
C TRP A 146 -10.29 -13.29 -8.40
N ARG A 147 -9.40 -13.05 -9.36
CA ARG A 147 -9.69 -12.19 -10.52
C ARG A 147 -10.78 -12.73 -11.42
N LYS A 148 -10.81 -14.04 -11.64
CA LYS A 148 -11.90 -14.69 -12.39
C LYS A 148 -13.24 -14.52 -11.68
N ALA A 149 -13.28 -14.73 -10.37
CA ALA A 149 -14.50 -14.54 -9.58
C ALA A 149 -15.01 -13.10 -9.64
N GLN A 150 -14.11 -12.11 -9.54
CA GLN A 150 -14.44 -10.69 -9.69
C GLN A 150 -15.07 -10.41 -11.07
N SER A 151 -14.47 -10.91 -12.13
CA SER A 151 -15.00 -10.75 -13.50
C SER A 151 -16.36 -11.43 -13.65
N GLN A 152 -16.50 -12.64 -13.12
CA GLN A 152 -17.75 -13.40 -13.20
C GLN A 152 -18.90 -12.67 -12.48
N THR A 153 -18.63 -12.09 -11.32
CA THR A 153 -19.62 -11.29 -10.58
C THR A 153 -20.20 -10.15 -11.43
N VAL A 154 -19.35 -9.47 -12.21
CA VAL A 154 -19.79 -8.39 -13.10
C VAL A 154 -20.61 -8.96 -14.28
N LEU A 155 -20.16 -10.08 -14.86
CA LEU A 155 -20.85 -10.73 -15.99
C LEU A 155 -22.23 -11.28 -15.59
N ASP A 156 -22.35 -11.77 -14.36
CA ASP A 156 -23.61 -12.36 -13.85
C ASP A 156 -24.64 -11.27 -13.45
N ASN A 157 -24.19 -10.02 -13.27
CA ASN A 157 -25.04 -8.90 -12.86
C ASN A 157 -24.99 -7.74 -13.87
N PRO A 158 -25.39 -7.97 -15.14
CA PRO A 158 -25.29 -6.93 -16.18
C PRO A 158 -26.38 -5.86 -16.10
N ASP A 159 -27.49 -6.14 -15.42
CA ASP A 159 -28.58 -5.18 -15.27
C ASP A 159 -28.31 -4.24 -14.09
N PRO A 160 -28.09 -2.94 -14.34
CA PRO A 160 -27.78 -1.99 -13.26
C PRO A 160 -28.99 -1.67 -12.36
N ARG A 161 -30.19 -2.15 -12.72
CA ARG A 161 -31.44 -1.89 -12.01
C ARG A 161 -31.80 -3.00 -11.02
N SER A 162 -31.08 -4.12 -11.05
CA SER A 162 -31.30 -5.29 -10.17
C SER A 162 -30.58 -5.14 -8.81
#